data_b245f20147069691ce2cf6fb80277161
#
_entry.id   b245f20147069691ce2cf6fb80277161
#
_cell.length_a   1.000
_cell.length_b   1.000
_cell.length_c   1.000
_cell.angle_alpha   90.00
_cell.angle_beta   90.00
_cell.angle_gamma   90.00
#
_symmetry.space_group_name_H-M   'P 1'
#
loop_
_entity.id
_entity.type
_entity.pdbx_description
1 polymer ?
#
loop_
_entity_poly.entity_id
_entity_poly.type
_entity_poly.pdbx_seq_one_letter_code
_entity_poly.pdbx_strand_id
1 'polypeptide(L)'
;MDEVISGYRTVTGKAPVMPKWAMGFWQSRERYTKQEELLSAVSEFRKRKIPLDNIVLDWQYWPSDKWGDHNFDSVRFPDPDGMIKTLHDQYNARLMVSVWPKYYVGTENYEAMNSKGWLYKRNVEKGQKDWLGFVSTFYDAFNAPAREAFWDQINTKLYSKGVDAWWLDATEPDMCSNLPMDERKALMDPTALGPADEYFNA
;
A
#
# COMPACT_ATOMS: atom_id res chain seq x y z
N MET A 1 -34.02 -5.58 -8.50
CA MET A 1 -32.72 -5.43 -7.82
C MET A 1 -31.79 -6.59 -8.17
N ASP A 2 -32.25 -7.84 -8.11
CA ASP A 2 -31.42 -9.03 -8.38
C ASP A 2 -30.83 -9.08 -9.79
N GLU A 3 -31.59 -8.64 -10.79
CA GLU A 3 -31.12 -8.54 -12.18
C GLU A 3 -29.99 -7.50 -12.33
N VAL A 4 -30.08 -6.37 -11.62
CA VAL A 4 -29.03 -5.34 -11.62
C VAL A 4 -27.74 -5.87 -10.97
N ILE A 5 -27.86 -6.54 -9.83
CA ILE A 5 -26.74 -7.18 -9.15
C ILE A 5 -26.12 -8.27 -10.02
N SER A 6 -26.96 -9.08 -10.68
CA SER A 6 -26.52 -10.12 -11.60
C SER A 6 -25.76 -9.53 -12.80
N GLY A 7 -26.29 -8.48 -13.40
CA GLY A 7 -25.64 -7.75 -14.49
C GLY A 7 -24.30 -7.13 -14.07
N TYR A 8 -24.25 -6.49 -12.91
CA TYR A 8 -23.01 -5.97 -12.33
C TYR A 8 -21.95 -7.07 -12.13
N ARG A 9 -22.35 -8.21 -11.56
CA ARG A 9 -21.46 -9.36 -11.37
C ARG A 9 -20.97 -9.99 -12.66
N THR A 10 -21.74 -9.86 -13.75
CA THR A 10 -21.29 -10.31 -15.08
C THR A 10 -20.14 -9.47 -15.59
N VAL A 11 -20.16 -8.16 -15.31
CA VAL A 11 -19.12 -7.21 -15.75
C VAL A 11 -17.88 -7.26 -14.82
N THR A 12 -18.10 -7.32 -13.50
CA THR A 12 -17.03 -7.20 -12.50
C THR A 12 -16.48 -8.54 -11.99
N GLY A 13 -17.15 -9.65 -12.34
CA GLY A 13 -16.83 -10.96 -11.79
C GLY A 13 -17.58 -11.27 -10.49
N LYS A 14 -17.42 -12.51 -10.02
CA LYS A 14 -18.05 -12.98 -8.78
C LYS A 14 -17.27 -12.44 -7.57
N ALA A 15 -17.95 -11.81 -6.63
CA ALA A 15 -17.35 -11.45 -5.35
C ALA A 15 -16.95 -12.72 -4.57
N PRO A 16 -15.74 -12.78 -4.01
CA PRO A 16 -15.34 -13.83 -3.10
C PRO A 16 -16.14 -13.76 -1.79
N VAL A 17 -16.27 -14.89 -1.12
CA VAL A 17 -16.82 -14.91 0.25
C VAL A 17 -15.77 -14.34 1.19
N MET A 18 -16.11 -13.22 1.85
CA MET A 18 -15.23 -12.61 2.81
C MET A 18 -15.02 -13.50 4.05
N PRO A 19 -13.81 -13.61 4.57
CA PRO A 19 -13.55 -14.34 5.81
C PRO A 19 -14.27 -13.68 7.00
N LYS A 20 -14.66 -14.46 7.98
CA LYS A 20 -15.43 -13.98 9.13
C LYS A 20 -14.73 -12.86 9.91
N TRP A 21 -13.41 -12.94 10.06
CA TRP A 21 -12.61 -11.90 10.74
C TRP A 21 -12.66 -10.54 10.05
N ALA A 22 -12.84 -10.51 8.72
CA ALA A 22 -12.95 -9.25 7.97
C ALA A 22 -14.24 -8.47 8.30
N MET A 23 -15.27 -9.15 8.82
CA MET A 23 -16.53 -8.54 9.27
C MET A 23 -16.48 -8.08 10.74
N GLY A 24 -15.36 -8.27 11.43
CA GLY A 24 -15.16 -7.90 12.82
C GLY A 24 -14.67 -6.46 13.00
N PHE A 25 -14.13 -6.19 14.19
CA PHE A 25 -13.64 -4.85 14.54
C PHE A 25 -12.20 -4.63 14.06
N TRP A 26 -11.98 -3.50 13.42
CA TRP A 26 -10.70 -3.03 12.90
C TRP A 26 -10.18 -1.86 13.71
N GLN A 27 -9.08 -2.06 14.45
CA GLN A 27 -8.40 -0.98 15.15
C GLN A 27 -7.35 -0.37 14.23
N SER A 28 -7.51 0.91 13.94
CA SER A 28 -6.55 1.70 13.16
C SER A 28 -6.21 2.99 13.89
N ARG A 29 -5.06 3.53 13.59
CA ARG A 29 -4.67 4.92 13.89
C ARG A 29 -3.56 5.34 12.93
N GLU A 30 -3.51 6.60 12.61
CA GLU A 30 -2.32 7.19 12.02
C GLU A 30 -1.39 7.64 13.15
N ARG A 31 -0.33 6.96 13.46
CA ARG A 31 0.09 5.65 13.02
C ARG A 31 0.80 4.96 14.19
N TYR A 32 0.96 3.67 14.15
CA TYR A 32 1.85 2.97 15.08
C TYR A 32 3.28 3.14 14.57
N THR A 33 4.11 3.83 15.34
CA THR A 33 5.47 4.17 14.91
C THR A 33 6.48 3.07 15.18
N LYS A 34 6.15 2.13 16.06
CA LYS A 34 7.00 1.02 16.49
C LYS A 34 6.20 -0.27 16.64
N GLN A 35 6.89 -1.40 16.48
CA GLN A 35 6.34 -2.74 16.73
C GLN A 35 5.70 -2.87 18.12
N GLU A 36 6.38 -2.34 19.14
CA GLU A 36 5.91 -2.38 20.52
C GLU A 36 4.56 -1.65 20.71
N GLU A 37 4.37 -0.49 20.09
CA GLU A 37 3.12 0.27 20.17
C GLU A 37 1.95 -0.52 19.57
N LEU A 38 2.17 -1.16 18.42
CA LEU A 38 1.16 -1.96 17.75
C LEU A 38 0.76 -3.17 18.61
N LEU A 39 1.73 -3.93 19.12
CA LEU A 39 1.47 -5.08 19.98
C LEU A 39 0.83 -4.67 21.31
N SER A 40 1.26 -3.55 21.90
CA SER A 40 0.68 -3.00 23.14
C SER A 40 -0.79 -2.65 22.97
N ALA A 41 -1.17 -2.05 21.83
CA ALA A 41 -2.57 -1.74 21.55
C ALA A 41 -3.44 -3.01 21.57
N VAL A 42 -3.04 -4.06 20.84
CA VAL A 42 -3.77 -5.33 20.81
C VAL A 42 -3.82 -6.00 22.18
N SER A 43 -2.70 -5.99 22.90
CA SER A 43 -2.61 -6.51 24.28
C SER A 43 -3.62 -5.83 25.21
N GLU A 44 -3.73 -4.51 25.14
CA GLU A 44 -4.70 -3.76 25.97
C GLU A 44 -6.16 -4.10 25.64
N PHE A 45 -6.50 -4.29 24.36
CA PHE A 45 -7.83 -4.79 23.98
C PHE A 45 -8.13 -6.16 24.63
N ARG A 46 -7.18 -7.09 24.54
CA ARG A 46 -7.34 -8.44 25.15
C ARG A 46 -7.42 -8.39 26.66
N LYS A 47 -6.56 -7.62 27.30
CA LYS A 47 -6.54 -7.43 28.76
C LYS A 47 -7.85 -6.84 29.30
N ARG A 48 -8.43 -5.91 28.57
CA ARG A 48 -9.73 -5.29 28.91
C ARG A 48 -10.93 -6.12 28.45
N LYS A 49 -10.71 -7.26 27.81
CA LYS A 49 -11.75 -8.13 27.24
C LYS A 49 -12.64 -7.41 26.21
N ILE A 50 -12.07 -6.45 25.48
CA ILE A 50 -12.74 -5.76 24.38
C ILE A 50 -12.51 -6.57 23.11
N PRO A 51 -13.56 -6.92 22.35
CA PRO A 51 -13.40 -7.64 21.08
C PRO A 51 -12.54 -6.84 20.08
N LEU A 52 -11.66 -7.55 19.41
CA LEU A 52 -10.81 -7.03 18.34
C LEU A 52 -10.49 -8.18 17.38
N ASP A 53 -10.67 -7.97 16.10
CA ASP A 53 -10.36 -8.95 15.07
C ASP A 53 -9.13 -8.55 14.26
N ASN A 54 -8.97 -7.27 13.99
CA ASN A 54 -7.96 -6.76 13.08
C ASN A 54 -7.25 -5.52 13.63
N ILE A 55 -5.95 -5.42 13.34
CA ILE A 55 -5.18 -4.19 13.56
C ILE A 55 -4.59 -3.73 12.25
N VAL A 56 -4.54 -2.40 12.05
CA VAL A 56 -4.01 -1.78 10.84
C VAL A 56 -2.67 -1.13 11.15
N LEU A 57 -1.64 -1.54 10.41
CA LEU A 57 -0.37 -0.84 10.35
C LEU A 57 -0.40 0.11 9.16
N ASP A 58 -0.58 1.37 9.46
CA ASP A 58 -0.65 2.45 8.49
C ASP A 58 0.74 2.80 7.94
N TRP A 59 0.83 3.82 7.11
CA TRP A 59 2.02 4.21 6.36
C TRP A 59 3.27 4.46 7.21
N GLN A 60 4.43 4.53 6.53
CA GLN A 60 5.75 4.84 7.08
C GLN A 60 6.29 3.81 8.12
N TYR A 61 5.93 2.52 7.98
CA TYR A 61 6.63 1.44 8.70
C TYR A 61 8.03 1.13 8.12
N TRP A 62 8.33 1.66 6.95
CA TRP A 62 9.60 1.58 6.24
C TRP A 62 10.59 2.69 6.67
N PRO A 63 11.91 2.57 6.42
CA PRO A 63 12.87 3.66 6.63
C PRO A 63 12.47 4.91 5.82
N SER A 64 12.66 6.09 6.37
CA SER A 64 12.10 7.35 5.84
C SER A 64 12.46 7.65 4.38
N ASP A 65 13.61 7.18 3.92
CA ASP A 65 14.12 7.34 2.56
C ASP A 65 13.86 6.13 1.64
N LYS A 66 13.08 5.13 2.11
CA LYS A 66 12.88 3.84 1.44
C LYS A 66 11.42 3.56 1.06
N TRP A 67 10.65 4.60 0.76
CA TRP A 67 9.28 4.41 0.30
C TRP A 67 9.24 3.61 -1.00
N GLY A 68 8.50 2.53 -1.03
CA GLY A 68 8.37 1.61 -2.17
C GLY A 68 9.17 0.31 -2.07
N ASP A 69 10.13 0.20 -1.13
CA ASP A 69 10.87 -1.06 -0.93
C ASP A 69 10.09 -2.11 -0.12
N HIS A 70 8.95 -1.72 0.48
CA HIS A 70 8.09 -2.60 1.29
C HIS A 70 8.82 -3.32 2.44
N ASN A 71 9.97 -2.79 2.87
CA ASN A 71 10.72 -3.32 3.98
C ASN A 71 10.30 -2.65 5.29
N PHE A 72 10.23 -3.42 6.36
CA PHE A 72 10.10 -2.85 7.70
C PHE A 72 11.39 -2.15 8.13
N ASP A 73 11.27 -1.00 8.77
CA ASP A 73 12.39 -0.32 9.42
C ASP A 73 12.90 -1.19 10.57
N SER A 74 14.14 -1.66 10.48
CA SER A 74 14.71 -2.64 11.43
C SER A 74 14.91 -2.11 12.86
N VAL A 75 14.92 -0.78 13.04
CA VAL A 75 15.00 -0.17 14.37
C VAL A 75 13.63 -0.09 15.03
N ARG A 76 12.63 0.29 14.27
CA ARG A 76 11.25 0.49 14.76
C ARG A 76 10.44 -0.81 14.77
N PHE A 77 10.73 -1.71 13.86
CA PHE A 77 10.11 -3.03 13.69
C PHE A 77 11.21 -4.09 13.58
N PRO A 78 11.91 -4.40 14.70
CA PRO A 78 13.09 -5.26 14.68
C PRO A 78 12.78 -6.73 14.35
N ASP A 79 11.57 -7.18 14.61
CA ASP A 79 11.14 -8.56 14.37
C ASP A 79 9.71 -8.60 13.82
N PRO A 80 9.50 -8.23 12.54
CA PRO A 80 8.17 -8.23 11.95
C PRO A 80 7.55 -9.63 11.84
N ASP A 81 8.36 -10.67 11.64
CA ASP A 81 7.87 -12.05 11.60
C ASP A 81 7.33 -12.49 12.98
N GLY A 82 8.08 -12.23 14.05
CA GLY A 82 7.64 -12.48 15.42
C GLY A 82 6.45 -11.61 15.83
N MET A 83 6.38 -10.36 15.36
CA MET A 83 5.22 -9.49 15.58
C MET A 83 3.95 -10.11 14.97
N ILE A 84 3.99 -10.50 13.71
CA ILE A 84 2.84 -11.09 13.01
C ILE A 84 2.46 -12.42 13.65
N LYS A 85 3.44 -13.27 13.95
CA LYS A 85 3.20 -14.52 14.66
C LYS A 85 2.52 -14.28 16.01
N THR A 86 2.94 -13.28 16.77
CA THR A 86 2.34 -12.92 18.06
C THR A 86 0.87 -12.45 17.88
N LEU A 87 0.60 -11.66 16.87
CA LEU A 87 -0.78 -11.25 16.53
C LEU A 87 -1.66 -12.46 16.25
N HIS A 88 -1.18 -13.41 15.45
CA HIS A 88 -1.95 -14.60 15.08
C HIS A 88 -2.12 -15.57 16.25
N ASP A 89 -1.02 -16.02 16.85
CA ASP A 89 -1.01 -17.14 17.78
C ASP A 89 -1.45 -16.76 19.19
N GLN A 90 -1.04 -15.57 19.67
CA GLN A 90 -1.34 -15.16 21.04
C GLN A 90 -2.62 -14.32 21.12
N TYR A 91 -2.82 -13.45 20.13
CA TYR A 91 -3.94 -12.49 20.19
C TYR A 91 -5.09 -12.87 19.28
N ASN A 92 -4.96 -13.88 18.43
CA ASN A 92 -5.96 -14.20 17.40
C ASN A 92 -6.47 -12.93 16.70
N ALA A 93 -5.53 -12.09 16.25
CA ALA A 93 -5.78 -10.86 15.50
C ALA A 93 -5.11 -10.91 14.14
N ARG A 94 -5.71 -10.25 13.15
CA ARG A 94 -5.19 -10.16 11.78
C ARG A 94 -4.55 -8.80 11.56
N LEU A 95 -3.57 -8.76 10.65
CA LEU A 95 -2.83 -7.56 10.30
C LEU A 95 -3.16 -7.09 8.89
N MET A 96 -3.65 -5.85 8.78
CA MET A 96 -3.67 -5.10 7.52
C MET A 96 -2.48 -4.17 7.47
N VAL A 97 -1.83 -4.07 6.31
CA VAL A 97 -0.71 -3.16 6.08
C VAL A 97 -1.05 -2.19 4.96
N SER A 98 -0.74 -0.91 5.16
CA SER A 98 -0.86 0.11 4.13
C SER A 98 0.25 -0.06 3.10
N VAL A 99 -0.11 -0.10 1.83
CA VAL A 99 0.82 -0.14 0.70
C VAL A 99 0.45 0.93 -0.31
N TRP A 100 1.46 1.60 -0.83
CA TRP A 100 1.29 2.67 -1.82
C TRP A 100 1.96 2.27 -3.13
N PRO A 101 1.39 2.62 -4.29
CA PRO A 101 2.03 2.37 -5.59
C PRO A 101 3.17 3.37 -5.88
N LYS A 102 3.81 3.90 -4.85
CA LYS A 102 4.78 4.99 -4.86
C LYS A 102 6.20 4.50 -4.58
N TYR A 103 7.17 5.04 -5.30
CA TYR A 103 8.58 4.70 -5.21
C TYR A 103 9.44 5.94 -5.07
N TYR A 104 10.33 5.95 -4.08
CA TYR A 104 11.40 6.95 -4.01
C TYR A 104 12.55 6.59 -4.94
N VAL A 105 13.07 7.59 -5.62
CA VAL A 105 14.26 7.45 -6.48
C VAL A 105 15.42 6.89 -5.66
N GLY A 106 16.12 5.89 -6.21
CA GLY A 106 17.26 5.24 -5.57
C GLY A 106 16.90 4.10 -4.60
N THR A 107 15.63 3.73 -4.48
CA THR A 107 15.25 2.50 -3.77
C THR A 107 15.44 1.27 -4.68
N GLU A 108 15.61 0.09 -4.08
CA GLU A 108 15.82 -1.16 -4.82
C GLU A 108 14.68 -1.43 -5.81
N ASN A 109 13.44 -1.31 -5.32
CA ASN A 109 12.27 -1.54 -6.15
C ASN A 109 12.08 -0.46 -7.22
N TYR A 110 12.47 0.80 -6.94
CA TYR A 110 12.49 1.85 -7.95
C TYR A 110 13.42 1.47 -9.11
N GLU A 111 14.65 1.08 -8.81
CA GLU A 111 15.63 0.73 -9.85
C GLU A 111 15.17 -0.47 -10.69
N ALA A 112 14.62 -1.49 -10.04
CA ALA A 112 14.05 -2.65 -10.71
C ALA A 112 12.92 -2.28 -11.69
N MET A 113 11.98 -1.43 -11.26
CA MET A 113 10.85 -0.98 -12.08
C MET A 113 11.27 0.02 -13.15
N ASN A 114 12.18 0.94 -12.82
CA ASN A 114 12.68 1.96 -13.74
C ASN A 114 13.46 1.36 -14.91
N SER A 115 14.28 0.33 -14.65
CA SER A 115 15.04 -0.38 -15.69
C SER A 115 14.16 -1.01 -16.78
N LYS A 116 12.90 -1.25 -16.46
CA LYS A 116 11.89 -1.83 -17.38
C LYS A 116 11.00 -0.77 -18.04
N GLY A 117 11.12 0.49 -17.64
CA GLY A 117 10.28 1.57 -18.13
C GLY A 117 8.83 1.50 -17.60
N TRP A 118 8.62 0.98 -16.40
CA TRP A 118 7.31 0.77 -15.77
C TRP A 118 6.90 1.89 -14.82
N LEU A 119 7.75 2.90 -14.64
CA LEU A 119 7.49 4.06 -13.79
C LEU A 119 7.23 5.31 -14.63
N TYR A 120 6.42 6.22 -14.10
CA TYR A 120 6.27 7.56 -14.66
C TYR A 120 7.58 8.34 -14.53
N LYS A 121 7.96 9.10 -15.56
CA LYS A 121 9.29 9.71 -15.67
C LYS A 121 9.29 11.23 -15.50
N ARG A 122 8.26 11.90 -15.99
CA ARG A 122 8.22 13.38 -16.03
C ARG A 122 8.45 14.03 -14.68
N ASN A 123 7.88 13.46 -13.62
CA ASN A 123 8.07 13.92 -12.26
C ASN A 123 9.54 13.79 -11.81
N VAL A 124 10.16 12.66 -12.13
CA VAL A 124 11.55 12.37 -11.79
C VAL A 124 12.50 13.29 -12.58
N GLU A 125 12.27 13.45 -13.89
CA GLU A 125 13.07 14.32 -14.77
C GLU A 125 13.03 15.78 -14.33
N LYS A 126 11.90 16.24 -13.80
CA LYS A 126 11.76 17.57 -13.22
C LYS A 126 12.35 17.69 -11.81
N GLY A 127 12.72 16.59 -11.19
CA GLY A 127 13.23 16.56 -9.81
C GLY A 127 12.20 17.06 -8.78
N GLN A 128 10.90 16.93 -9.09
CA GLN A 128 9.83 17.42 -8.21
C GLN A 128 9.77 16.59 -6.94
N LYS A 129 9.83 17.28 -5.81
CA LYS A 129 9.79 16.65 -4.48
C LYS A 129 8.37 16.60 -3.94
N ASP A 130 8.09 15.54 -3.21
CA ASP A 130 6.86 15.42 -2.43
C ASP A 130 6.92 16.26 -1.13
N TRP A 131 5.88 16.17 -0.31
CA TRP A 131 5.77 16.92 0.97
C TRP A 131 6.81 16.52 2.02
N LEU A 132 7.46 15.37 1.86
CA LEU A 132 8.56 14.91 2.72
C LEU A 132 9.94 15.30 2.19
N GLY A 133 10.00 15.91 1.00
CA GLY A 133 11.21 16.43 0.40
C GLY A 133 11.98 15.42 -0.48
N PHE A 134 11.37 14.30 -0.85
CA PHE A 134 11.97 13.27 -1.70
C PHE A 134 11.37 13.30 -3.11
N VAL A 135 12.20 13.03 -4.10
CA VAL A 135 11.73 12.79 -5.47
C VAL A 135 11.13 11.38 -5.54
N SER A 136 9.90 11.31 -5.99
CA SER A 136 9.15 10.04 -6.05
C SER A 136 8.39 9.92 -7.36
N THR A 137 7.94 8.71 -7.65
CA THR A 137 7.07 8.43 -8.78
C THR A 137 6.16 7.24 -8.47
N PHE A 138 5.25 6.94 -9.40
CA PHE A 138 4.30 5.84 -9.35
C PHE A 138 4.54 4.89 -10.52
N TYR A 139 4.14 3.63 -10.39
CA TYR A 139 4.19 2.72 -11.53
C TYR A 139 2.95 2.89 -12.43
N ASP A 140 3.11 2.55 -13.71
CA ASP A 140 1.99 2.50 -14.64
C ASP A 140 1.10 1.29 -14.33
N ALA A 141 0.01 1.52 -13.61
CA ALA A 141 -0.94 0.49 -13.21
C ALA A 141 -1.73 -0.10 -14.40
N PHE A 142 -1.73 0.54 -15.57
CA PHE A 142 -2.32 0.00 -16.79
C PHE A 142 -1.40 -0.99 -17.50
N ASN A 143 -0.12 -1.03 -17.15
CA ASN A 143 0.84 -1.99 -17.67
C ASN A 143 0.79 -3.30 -16.87
N ALA A 144 0.36 -4.40 -17.51
CA ALA A 144 0.19 -5.68 -16.83
C ALA A 144 1.49 -6.22 -16.19
N PRO A 145 2.66 -6.27 -16.87
CA PRO A 145 3.93 -6.62 -16.25
C PRO A 145 4.30 -5.77 -15.02
N ALA A 146 3.97 -4.47 -15.03
CA ALA A 146 4.24 -3.60 -13.89
C ALA A 146 3.38 -3.95 -12.68
N ARG A 147 2.10 -4.30 -12.89
CA ARG A 147 1.21 -4.79 -11.81
C ARG A 147 1.71 -6.11 -11.22
N GLU A 148 2.15 -7.04 -12.06
CA GLU A 148 2.74 -8.30 -11.62
C GLU A 148 3.97 -8.07 -10.76
N ALA A 149 4.89 -7.21 -11.21
CA ALA A 149 6.08 -6.85 -10.44
C ALA A 149 5.74 -6.17 -9.11
N PHE A 150 4.77 -5.26 -9.08
CA PHE A 150 4.29 -4.63 -7.83
C PHE A 150 3.75 -5.68 -6.85
N TRP A 151 2.95 -6.63 -7.34
CA TRP A 151 2.47 -7.73 -6.51
C TRP A 151 3.60 -8.62 -6.02
N ASP A 152 4.57 -8.97 -6.85
CA ASP A 152 5.71 -9.81 -6.47
C ASP A 152 6.56 -9.15 -5.37
N GLN A 153 6.72 -7.83 -5.40
CA GLN A 153 7.40 -7.07 -4.35
C GLN A 153 6.64 -7.18 -3.03
N ILE A 154 5.33 -6.96 -3.04
CA ILE A 154 4.45 -7.10 -1.87
C ILE A 154 4.44 -8.54 -1.36
N ASN A 155 4.29 -9.49 -2.27
CA ASN A 155 4.27 -10.92 -1.94
C ASN A 155 5.57 -11.34 -1.22
N THR A 156 6.71 -10.95 -1.78
CA THR A 156 8.01 -11.34 -1.24
C THR A 156 8.32 -10.69 0.11
N LYS A 157 7.97 -9.41 0.29
CA LYS A 157 8.39 -8.61 1.45
C LYS A 157 7.38 -8.60 2.60
N LEU A 158 6.09 -8.77 2.30
CA LEU A 158 5.00 -8.62 3.27
C LEU A 158 4.12 -9.86 3.37
N TYR A 159 3.55 -10.34 2.27
CA TYR A 159 2.62 -11.48 2.30
C TYR A 159 3.29 -12.75 2.81
N SER A 160 4.53 -13.03 2.39
CA SER A 160 5.31 -14.16 2.84
C SER A 160 5.58 -14.18 4.36
N LYS A 161 5.46 -13.03 5.03
CA LYS A 161 5.57 -12.89 6.49
C LYS A 161 4.26 -13.16 7.23
N GLY A 162 3.14 -13.28 6.50
CA GLY A 162 1.83 -13.54 7.07
C GLY A 162 0.92 -12.34 7.20
N VAL A 163 1.16 -11.24 6.47
CA VAL A 163 0.21 -10.12 6.39
C VAL A 163 -1.10 -10.62 5.78
N ASP A 164 -2.24 -10.29 6.40
CA ASP A 164 -3.55 -10.86 6.08
C ASP A 164 -4.38 -9.98 5.13
N ALA A 165 -4.14 -8.69 5.11
CA ALA A 165 -4.94 -7.74 4.32
C ALA A 165 -4.11 -6.53 3.87
N TRP A 166 -4.61 -5.84 2.84
CA TRP A 166 -3.95 -4.71 2.20
C TRP A 166 -4.84 -3.47 2.24
N TRP A 167 -4.25 -2.34 2.62
CA TRP A 167 -4.80 -1.02 2.37
C TRP A 167 -4.05 -0.43 1.17
N LEU A 168 -4.64 -0.52 -0.01
CA LEU A 168 -4.08 0.08 -1.23
C LEU A 168 -4.40 1.57 -1.24
N ASP A 169 -3.48 2.35 -0.70
CA ASP A 169 -3.63 3.78 -0.48
C ASP A 169 -3.04 4.60 -1.62
N ALA A 170 -3.53 5.84 -1.81
CA ALA A 170 -3.10 6.82 -2.80
C ALA A 170 -3.02 6.27 -4.24
N THR A 171 -4.02 5.51 -4.63
CA THR A 171 -4.11 4.94 -5.98
C THR A 171 -4.52 5.97 -7.04
N GLU A 172 -4.94 7.16 -6.64
CA GLU A 172 -5.22 8.34 -7.46
C GLU A 172 -3.99 9.13 -7.91
N PRO A 173 -2.86 8.55 -8.16
CA PRO A 173 -1.48 9.01 -8.09
C PRO A 173 -1.31 10.39 -7.45
N ASP A 174 -1.03 10.40 -6.16
CA ASP A 174 -0.68 11.62 -5.42
C ASP A 174 0.73 12.10 -5.79
N MET A 175 0.88 12.48 -7.05
CA MET A 175 2.13 13.06 -7.54
C MET A 175 2.15 14.54 -7.15
N CYS A 176 2.82 14.81 -6.02
CA CYS A 176 2.98 16.18 -5.55
C CYS A 176 1.65 16.88 -5.26
N SER A 177 0.90 16.35 -4.30
CA SER A 177 -0.39 16.89 -3.84
C SER A 177 -0.39 18.37 -3.46
N ASN A 178 0.78 18.92 -3.19
CA ASN A 178 1.02 20.33 -2.94
C ASN A 178 1.00 21.21 -4.18
N LEU A 179 0.95 20.63 -5.39
CA LEU A 179 0.88 21.37 -6.64
C LEU A 179 -0.57 21.58 -7.11
N PRO A 180 -0.84 22.67 -7.85
CA PRO A 180 -2.10 22.85 -8.56
C PRO A 180 -2.39 21.69 -9.53
N MET A 181 -3.66 21.43 -9.81
CA MET A 181 -4.10 20.31 -10.65
C MET A 181 -3.45 20.30 -12.04
N ASP A 182 -3.36 21.46 -12.69
CA ASP A 182 -2.78 21.56 -14.04
C ASP A 182 -1.28 21.23 -14.06
N GLU A 183 -0.56 21.58 -13.00
CA GLU A 183 0.84 21.23 -12.85
C GLU A 183 0.99 19.73 -12.59
N ARG A 184 0.12 19.15 -11.78
CA ARG A 184 0.10 17.67 -11.54
C ARG A 184 -0.18 16.91 -12.83
N LYS A 185 -1.15 17.32 -13.62
CA LYS A 185 -1.43 16.72 -14.94
C LYS A 185 -0.21 16.77 -15.86
N ALA A 186 0.54 17.88 -15.84
CA ALA A 186 1.75 18.02 -16.64
C ALA A 186 2.91 17.09 -16.21
N LEU A 187 2.84 16.51 -15.01
CA LEU A 187 3.81 15.54 -14.49
C LEU A 187 3.46 14.09 -14.84
N MET A 188 2.22 13.84 -15.28
CA MET A 188 1.80 12.49 -15.68
C MET A 188 2.38 12.10 -17.03
N ASP A 189 2.90 10.88 -17.12
CA ASP A 189 3.32 10.28 -18.38
C ASP A 189 2.13 9.67 -19.12
N PRO A 190 2.24 9.46 -20.45
CA PRO A 190 1.35 8.56 -21.15
C PRO A 190 1.39 7.16 -20.51
N THR A 191 0.23 6.55 -20.34
CA THR A 191 0.10 5.20 -19.82
C THR A 191 0.02 4.18 -20.96
N ALA A 192 -0.03 2.89 -20.63
CA ALA A 192 -0.31 1.83 -21.59
C ALA A 192 -1.67 1.98 -22.30
N LEU A 193 -2.59 2.81 -21.77
CA LEU A 193 -3.89 3.08 -22.38
C LEU A 193 -3.87 4.31 -23.31
N GLY A 194 -2.92 5.23 -23.16
CA GLY A 194 -2.86 6.44 -23.96
C GLY A 194 -2.33 7.68 -23.24
N PRO A 195 -2.67 8.88 -23.72
CA PRO A 195 -2.26 10.13 -23.10
C PRO A 195 -2.74 10.27 -21.66
N ALA A 196 -1.88 10.81 -20.80
CA ALA A 196 -2.15 10.90 -19.36
C ALA A 196 -3.38 11.75 -19.00
N ASP A 197 -3.64 12.79 -19.76
CA ASP A 197 -4.78 13.72 -19.54
C ASP A 197 -6.15 13.05 -19.77
N GLU A 198 -6.21 11.97 -20.53
CA GLU A 198 -7.44 11.19 -20.74
C GLU A 198 -7.75 10.28 -19.52
N TYR A 199 -6.76 9.89 -18.74
CA TYR A 199 -6.87 8.89 -17.68
C TYR A 199 -6.47 9.41 -16.29
N PHE A 200 -6.31 10.72 -16.13
CA PHE A 200 -5.80 11.32 -14.91
C PHE A 200 -6.63 10.97 -13.66
N ASN A 201 -7.91 10.71 -13.81
CA ASN A 201 -8.82 10.32 -12.73
C ASN A 201 -9.40 8.90 -12.93
N ALA A 202 -8.84 8.12 -13.82
CA ALA A 202 -9.23 6.74 -14.04
C ALA A 202 -8.43 5.80 -13.16
#